data_fe13ea22a1290813e30924658c622c61
#
_entry.id   fe13ea22a1290813e30924658c622c61
#
_cell.length_a   1.000
_cell.length_b   1.000
_cell.length_c   1.000
_cell.angle_alpha   90.00
_cell.angle_beta   90.00
_cell.angle_gamma   90.00
#
_symmetry.space_group_name_H-M   'P 1'
#
loop_
_entity.id
_entity.type
_entity.pdbx_description
1 polymer ?
#
loop_
_entity_poly.entity_id
_entity_poly.type
_entity_poly.pdbx_seq_one_letter_code
_entity_poly.pdbx_strand_id
1 'polypeptide(L)'
;MYVITLERKSGKLTGKLNIPSTEDDTKIKELGNDVIIPAAFQNTLNENQHLILSYTTKWNEKSKKWAIDKSPMVVDYPVIENSDVATMINASTLTEEEKNKYIQKSMLSSIKEKGNVSIEKDKYYVSNEVWNLLSRNLTVKKGRNNKNTLLTGPSGCGKTSLIQVACKKLGIPFSKFDMGACNGDATSTLLGVHRIVDGKSVFDYSDFVYKIQQPGVILLDEINRADYSAMNILLPVLDDSRTLKVDVAGSGEKRSIPVNPDCIFVATANIGSEYTGTNEMDSALSNRFFTIEIDDMPDSAEAKVLSTKCGITEEIAKKIVKVAESLRDNYKKGKISYKVSIRETTEVADLISDGYDLKSALRCVFLSKFKGTPTEGEKSIVYQTIESY
;
A
#
# COMPACT_ATOMS: atom_id res chain seq x y z
N MET A 1 -3.33 -21.04 -3.48
CA MET A 1 -1.98 -21.40 -3.04
C MET A 1 -1.31 -22.12 -4.19
N TYR A 2 -0.12 -21.71 -4.61
CA TYR A 2 0.54 -22.23 -5.82
C TYR A 2 1.92 -22.73 -5.42
N VAL A 3 2.33 -23.87 -6.00
CA VAL A 3 3.56 -24.55 -5.60
C VAL A 3 4.39 -24.88 -6.81
N ILE A 4 5.70 -24.65 -6.74
CA ILE A 4 6.63 -25.38 -7.58
C ILE A 4 7.07 -26.61 -6.79
N THR A 5 6.73 -27.78 -7.30
CA THR A 5 7.28 -29.04 -6.81
C THR A 5 8.54 -29.36 -7.60
N LEU A 6 9.63 -29.70 -6.92
CA LEU A 6 10.88 -30.06 -7.55
C LEU A 6 10.91 -31.55 -7.85
N GLU A 7 11.21 -31.89 -9.09
CA GLU A 7 11.39 -33.25 -9.56
C GLU A 7 12.76 -33.41 -10.25
N ARG A 8 13.38 -34.57 -10.13
CA ARG A 8 14.63 -34.87 -10.84
C ARG A 8 14.36 -35.66 -12.12
N LYS A 9 14.62 -35.03 -13.28
CA LYS A 9 14.51 -35.69 -14.59
C LYS A 9 15.88 -35.76 -15.26
N SER A 10 16.29 -36.96 -15.67
CA SER A 10 17.58 -37.19 -16.34
C SER A 10 18.77 -36.57 -15.60
N GLY A 11 18.80 -36.70 -14.27
CA GLY A 11 19.86 -36.16 -13.41
C GLY A 11 19.80 -34.66 -13.11
N LYS A 12 18.88 -33.91 -13.71
CA LYS A 12 18.69 -32.46 -13.47
C LYS A 12 17.42 -32.19 -12.69
N LEU A 13 17.50 -31.26 -11.75
CA LEU A 13 16.35 -30.77 -10.99
C LEU A 13 15.51 -29.84 -11.87
N THR A 14 14.23 -30.12 -11.97
CA THR A 14 13.24 -29.29 -12.70
C THR A 14 12.09 -28.97 -11.76
N GLY A 15 11.48 -27.82 -11.94
CA GLY A 15 10.31 -27.42 -11.18
C GLY A 15 9.04 -27.64 -11.99
N LYS A 16 7.98 -28.12 -11.35
CA LYS A 16 6.63 -28.17 -11.90
C LYS A 16 5.73 -27.21 -11.16
N LEU A 17 5.03 -26.37 -11.90
CA LEU A 17 4.05 -25.47 -11.33
C LEU A 17 2.73 -26.20 -11.08
N ASN A 18 2.29 -26.19 -9.84
CA ASN A 18 1.07 -26.84 -9.38
C ASN A 18 0.14 -25.85 -8.69
N ILE A 19 -1.15 -26.08 -8.76
CA ILE A 19 -2.19 -25.32 -8.06
C ILE A 19 -3.16 -26.24 -7.34
N PRO A 20 -3.82 -25.79 -6.25
CA PRO A 20 -4.90 -26.55 -5.65
C PRO A 20 -6.04 -26.77 -6.65
N SER A 21 -6.67 -27.93 -6.60
CA SER A 21 -7.85 -28.19 -7.40
C SER A 21 -8.99 -27.22 -7.07
N THR A 22 -9.81 -26.88 -8.06
CA THR A 22 -11.00 -26.03 -7.81
C THR A 22 -12.12 -26.77 -7.11
N GLU A 23 -12.08 -28.11 -7.10
CA GLU A 23 -13.09 -28.98 -6.51
C GLU A 23 -12.68 -29.50 -5.14
N ASP A 24 -11.39 -29.68 -4.90
CA ASP A 24 -10.83 -30.24 -3.67
C ASP A 24 -9.48 -29.59 -3.37
N ASP A 25 -9.43 -28.77 -2.32
CA ASP A 25 -8.21 -28.02 -1.95
C ASP A 25 -7.07 -28.91 -1.43
N THR A 26 -7.33 -30.20 -1.19
CA THR A 26 -6.30 -31.20 -0.83
C THR A 26 -5.60 -31.79 -2.05
N LYS A 27 -6.16 -31.62 -3.24
CA LYS A 27 -5.61 -32.12 -4.50
C LYS A 27 -4.89 -31.01 -5.25
N ILE A 28 -3.84 -31.38 -5.91
CA ILE A 28 -2.99 -30.48 -6.72
C ILE A 28 -3.23 -30.77 -8.19
N LYS A 29 -3.41 -29.73 -8.99
CA LYS A 29 -3.50 -29.81 -10.46
C LYS A 29 -2.20 -29.23 -11.04
N GLU A 30 -1.54 -30.01 -11.91
CA GLU A 30 -0.37 -29.55 -12.65
C GLU A 30 -0.79 -28.57 -13.74
N LEU A 31 -0.12 -27.42 -13.82
CA LEU A 31 -0.38 -26.39 -14.85
C LEU A 31 0.34 -26.64 -16.19
N GLY A 32 1.10 -27.73 -16.29
CA GLY A 32 1.81 -28.11 -17.50
C GLY A 32 3.02 -27.24 -17.87
N ASN A 33 3.44 -26.33 -17.00
CA ASN A 33 4.60 -25.47 -17.23
C ASN A 33 5.80 -25.95 -16.42
N ASP A 34 6.85 -26.37 -17.10
CA ASP A 34 8.14 -26.66 -16.46
C ASP A 34 8.86 -25.35 -16.12
N VAL A 35 9.39 -25.27 -14.90
CA VAL A 35 10.22 -24.16 -14.44
C VAL A 35 11.68 -24.61 -14.48
N ILE A 36 12.53 -23.83 -15.14
CA ILE A 36 13.97 -24.14 -15.23
C ILE A 36 14.63 -23.76 -13.90
N ILE A 37 15.34 -24.71 -13.30
CA ILE A 37 16.19 -24.51 -12.14
C ILE A 37 17.62 -24.24 -12.63
N PRO A 38 18.17 -23.02 -12.46
CA PRO A 38 19.53 -22.69 -12.88
C PRO A 38 20.59 -23.57 -12.23
N ALA A 39 21.73 -23.76 -12.90
CA ALA A 39 22.82 -24.57 -12.44
C ALA A 39 23.31 -24.24 -11.01
N ALA A 40 23.26 -22.96 -10.64
CA ALA A 40 23.62 -22.47 -9.31
C ALA A 40 22.79 -23.10 -8.18
N PHE A 41 21.54 -23.52 -8.46
CA PHE A 41 20.62 -24.07 -7.46
C PHE A 41 20.43 -25.58 -7.55
N GLN A 42 21.01 -26.24 -8.55
CA GLN A 42 20.88 -27.70 -8.75
C GLN A 42 21.42 -28.53 -7.58
N ASN A 43 22.42 -28.02 -6.87
CA ASN A 43 23.11 -28.73 -5.76
C ASN A 43 22.60 -28.23 -4.37
N THR A 44 21.85 -27.16 -4.32
CA THR A 44 21.38 -26.60 -3.05
C THR A 44 19.92 -26.93 -2.74
N LEU A 45 19.19 -27.40 -3.74
CA LEU A 45 17.79 -27.76 -3.62
C LEU A 45 17.64 -29.29 -3.76
N ASN A 46 16.69 -29.88 -3.03
CA ASN A 46 16.39 -31.28 -3.04
C ASN A 46 15.09 -31.60 -3.78
N GLU A 47 15.00 -32.81 -4.29
CA GLU A 47 13.77 -33.36 -4.85
C GLU A 47 12.64 -33.34 -3.80
N ASN A 48 11.42 -33.16 -4.24
CA ASN A 48 10.22 -33.03 -3.41
C ASN A 48 10.17 -31.78 -2.50
N GLN A 49 11.09 -30.83 -2.59
CA GLN A 49 10.97 -29.54 -1.94
C GLN A 49 9.95 -28.67 -2.66
N HIS A 50 9.30 -27.81 -1.90
CA HIS A 50 8.37 -26.81 -2.39
C HIS A 50 9.02 -25.42 -2.35
N LEU A 51 8.90 -24.66 -3.42
CA LEU A 51 9.47 -23.32 -3.51
C LEU A 51 8.36 -22.28 -3.51
N ILE A 52 8.58 -21.19 -2.80
CA ILE A 52 7.78 -19.97 -2.95
C ILE A 52 8.21 -19.26 -4.23
N LEU A 53 7.24 -18.86 -5.03
CA LEU A 53 7.42 -18.19 -6.30
C LEU A 53 7.26 -16.67 -6.18
N SER A 54 7.60 -16.08 -5.08
CA SER A 54 7.61 -14.64 -4.96
C SER A 54 8.92 -14.08 -5.52
N TYR A 55 8.84 -13.28 -6.57
CA TYR A 55 9.93 -12.46 -7.14
C TYR A 55 11.02 -13.16 -7.96
N THR A 56 10.92 -14.43 -8.32
CA THR A 56 12.11 -15.17 -8.71
C THR A 56 12.07 -15.84 -10.05
N THR A 57 11.01 -15.68 -10.82
CA THR A 57 10.95 -16.27 -12.15
C THR A 57 11.00 -15.20 -13.23
N LYS A 58 11.83 -15.47 -14.23
CA LYS A 58 11.93 -14.70 -15.46
C LYS A 58 11.62 -15.58 -16.65
N TRP A 59 10.87 -15.05 -17.61
CA TRP A 59 10.63 -15.74 -18.87
C TRP A 59 11.93 -15.84 -19.68
N ASN A 60 12.28 -17.05 -20.10
CA ASN A 60 13.45 -17.28 -20.95
C ASN A 60 12.98 -17.43 -22.42
N GLU A 61 13.21 -16.40 -23.23
CA GLU A 61 12.82 -16.33 -24.63
C GLU A 61 13.38 -17.48 -25.49
N LYS A 62 14.62 -17.92 -25.18
CA LYS A 62 15.30 -18.98 -25.95
C LYS A 62 14.69 -20.35 -25.70
N SER A 63 14.35 -20.65 -24.45
CA SER A 63 13.79 -21.95 -24.05
C SER A 63 12.25 -21.96 -24.05
N LYS A 64 11.62 -20.78 -24.16
CA LYS A 64 10.17 -20.57 -23.99
C LYS A 64 9.63 -21.17 -22.68
N LYS A 65 10.42 -21.06 -21.61
CA LYS A 65 10.10 -21.57 -20.28
C LYS A 65 10.41 -20.54 -19.20
N TRP A 66 9.74 -20.65 -18.08
CA TRP A 66 10.06 -19.88 -16.88
C TRP A 66 11.35 -20.41 -16.23
N ALA A 67 12.17 -19.53 -15.71
CA ALA A 67 13.40 -19.87 -15.00
C ALA A 67 13.47 -19.10 -13.67
N ILE A 68 14.05 -19.71 -12.65
CA ILE A 68 14.34 -19.04 -11.38
C ILE A 68 15.50 -18.06 -11.59
N ASP A 69 15.28 -16.77 -11.27
CA ASP A 69 16.26 -15.70 -11.48
C ASP A 69 16.98 -15.27 -10.17
N LYS A 70 16.39 -15.53 -9.01
CA LYS A 70 16.97 -15.19 -7.69
C LYS A 70 16.98 -16.39 -6.76
N SER A 71 17.68 -16.26 -5.63
CA SER A 71 17.72 -17.31 -4.61
C SER A 71 16.31 -17.74 -4.19
N PRO A 72 15.91 -18.99 -4.43
CA PRO A 72 14.57 -19.45 -4.10
C PRO A 72 14.42 -19.67 -2.60
N MET A 73 13.27 -19.31 -2.07
CA MET A 73 12.93 -19.60 -0.67
C MET A 73 12.23 -20.96 -0.59
N VAL A 74 12.85 -21.90 0.12
CA VAL A 74 12.28 -23.22 0.38
C VAL A 74 11.31 -23.13 1.55
N VAL A 75 10.15 -23.77 1.44
CA VAL A 75 9.14 -23.81 2.49
C VAL A 75 8.61 -25.22 2.66
N ASP A 76 8.23 -25.54 3.88
CA ASP A 76 7.59 -26.82 4.20
C ASP A 76 6.13 -26.88 3.70
N TYR A 77 5.56 -25.74 3.36
CA TYR A 77 4.22 -25.62 2.80
C TYR A 77 4.14 -24.55 1.69
N PRO A 78 3.29 -24.78 0.66
CA PRO A 78 3.28 -23.94 -0.51
C PRO A 78 2.61 -22.58 -0.28
N VAL A 79 3.38 -21.50 -0.39
CA VAL A 79 2.87 -20.13 -0.40
C VAL A 79 3.37 -19.43 -1.66
N ILE A 80 2.47 -18.87 -2.47
CA ILE A 80 2.81 -18.06 -3.66
C ILE A 80 2.21 -16.68 -3.52
N GLU A 81 3.01 -15.64 -3.76
CA GLU A 81 2.53 -14.27 -3.84
C GLU A 81 1.93 -13.95 -5.21
N ASN A 82 0.88 -13.09 -5.22
CA ASN A 82 -0.13 -13.02 -6.28
C ASN A 82 0.29 -12.42 -7.63
N SER A 83 1.38 -11.65 -7.75
CA SER A 83 1.72 -10.93 -8.99
C SER A 83 2.23 -11.83 -10.13
N ASP A 84 3.00 -12.86 -9.79
CA ASP A 84 3.58 -13.77 -10.77
C ASP A 84 2.61 -14.85 -11.21
N VAL A 85 1.62 -15.12 -10.38
CA VAL A 85 0.62 -16.16 -10.58
C VAL A 85 -0.30 -15.85 -11.75
N ALA A 86 -0.80 -14.62 -11.87
CA ALA A 86 -1.66 -14.24 -12.98
C ALA A 86 -0.92 -14.38 -14.32
N THR A 87 0.36 -14.01 -14.35
CA THR A 87 1.22 -14.16 -15.52
C THR A 87 1.47 -15.64 -15.85
N MET A 88 1.68 -16.48 -14.85
CA MET A 88 1.88 -17.92 -15.02
C MET A 88 0.61 -18.68 -15.43
N ILE A 89 -0.53 -18.31 -14.83
CA ILE A 89 -1.84 -18.86 -15.23
C ILE A 89 -2.16 -18.48 -16.67
N ASN A 90 -1.89 -17.25 -17.09
CA ASN A 90 -2.09 -16.78 -18.44
C ASN A 90 -1.17 -17.50 -19.46
N ALA A 91 0.03 -17.90 -19.04
CA ALA A 91 0.97 -18.68 -19.86
C ALA A 91 0.72 -20.21 -19.83
N SER A 92 -0.26 -20.69 -19.05
CA SER A 92 -0.56 -22.12 -18.91
C SER A 92 -1.42 -22.64 -20.05
N THR A 93 -1.49 -23.98 -20.16
CA THR A 93 -2.35 -24.70 -21.13
C THR A 93 -3.84 -24.70 -20.75
N LEU A 94 -4.23 -24.02 -19.67
CA LEU A 94 -5.61 -23.91 -19.22
C LEU A 94 -6.45 -23.13 -20.22
N THR A 95 -7.74 -23.47 -20.30
CA THR A 95 -8.71 -22.68 -21.03
C THR A 95 -8.92 -21.30 -20.38
N GLU A 96 -9.39 -20.32 -21.14
CA GLU A 96 -9.64 -18.98 -20.61
C GLU A 96 -10.67 -18.98 -19.46
N GLU A 97 -11.63 -19.89 -19.50
CA GLU A 97 -12.63 -20.05 -18.43
C GLU A 97 -11.98 -20.59 -17.14
N GLU A 98 -11.12 -21.60 -17.27
CA GLU A 98 -10.36 -22.14 -16.14
C GLU A 98 -9.40 -21.10 -15.56
N LYS A 99 -8.64 -20.37 -16.40
CA LYS A 99 -7.74 -19.30 -15.95
C LYS A 99 -8.50 -18.26 -15.12
N ASN A 100 -9.65 -17.80 -15.62
CA ASN A 100 -10.50 -16.85 -14.92
C ASN A 100 -11.01 -17.40 -13.58
N LYS A 101 -11.43 -18.67 -13.53
CA LYS A 101 -11.89 -19.34 -12.32
C LYS A 101 -10.78 -19.44 -11.26
N TYR A 102 -9.54 -19.73 -11.68
CA TYR A 102 -8.40 -19.78 -10.77
C TYR A 102 -7.99 -18.40 -10.27
N ILE A 103 -7.96 -17.39 -11.13
CA ILE A 103 -7.69 -16.01 -10.74
C ILE A 103 -8.76 -15.52 -9.75
N GLN A 104 -10.05 -15.78 -10.03
CA GLN A 104 -11.13 -15.42 -9.12
C GLN A 104 -11.07 -16.20 -7.80
N LYS A 105 -10.77 -17.50 -7.81
CA LYS A 105 -10.64 -18.31 -6.59
C LYS A 105 -9.46 -17.84 -5.75
N SER A 106 -8.33 -17.54 -6.37
CA SER A 106 -7.15 -16.99 -5.69
C SER A 106 -7.45 -15.62 -5.04
N MET A 107 -8.17 -14.76 -5.75
CA MET A 107 -8.65 -13.48 -5.22
C MET A 107 -9.68 -13.66 -4.10
N LEU A 108 -10.64 -14.59 -4.25
CA LEU A 108 -11.67 -14.87 -3.25
C LEU A 108 -11.12 -15.61 -2.03
N SER A 109 -10.16 -16.52 -2.18
CA SER A 109 -9.48 -17.14 -1.05
C SER A 109 -8.62 -16.13 -0.30
N SER A 110 -7.91 -15.26 -1.02
CA SER A 110 -7.24 -14.09 -0.44
C SER A 110 -8.19 -13.21 0.37
N ILE A 111 -9.41 -12.99 -0.12
CA ILE A 111 -10.44 -12.18 0.55
C ILE A 111 -11.09 -12.96 1.70
N LYS A 112 -11.38 -14.27 1.55
CA LYS A 112 -12.01 -15.11 2.57
C LYS A 112 -11.08 -15.51 3.70
N GLU A 113 -9.85 -15.89 3.39
CA GLU A 113 -8.81 -16.12 4.41
C GLU A 113 -8.50 -14.82 5.15
N LYS A 114 -8.66 -13.67 4.51
CA LYS A 114 -8.40 -12.34 5.06
C LYS A 114 -9.63 -11.66 5.68
N GLY A 115 -10.84 -12.14 5.45
CA GLY A 115 -12.00 -11.82 6.27
C GLY A 115 -11.87 -12.36 7.70
N ASN A 116 -11.03 -13.39 7.90
CA ASN A 116 -10.64 -13.96 9.20
C ASN A 116 -9.16 -13.73 9.56
N VAL A 117 -8.33 -13.22 8.66
CA VAL A 117 -7.01 -12.75 9.02
C VAL A 117 -7.21 -11.45 9.77
N SER A 118 -7.13 -11.55 11.09
CA SER A 118 -6.68 -10.41 11.86
C SER A 118 -5.51 -9.79 11.07
N ILE A 119 -5.66 -8.60 10.51
CA ILE A 119 -4.56 -7.65 10.44
C ILE A 119 -3.80 -7.96 11.72
N GLU A 120 -2.45 -8.10 11.72
CA GLU A 120 -1.79 -8.21 13.00
C GLU A 120 -2.49 -7.21 13.89
N LYS A 121 -3.54 -7.69 14.59
CA LYS A 121 -4.64 -6.87 15.15
C LYS A 121 -4.08 -5.85 16.12
N ASP A 122 -2.80 -6.08 16.43
CA ASP A 122 -2.08 -5.43 17.45
C ASP A 122 -1.11 -4.34 16.94
N LYS A 123 -0.80 -4.31 15.62
CA LYS A 123 0.09 -3.28 15.05
C LYS A 123 -0.63 -2.19 14.26
N TYR A 124 -1.85 -2.48 13.80
CA TYR A 124 -2.68 -1.55 13.02
C TYR A 124 -4.14 -1.75 13.40
N TYR A 125 -4.86 -0.66 13.51
CA TYR A 125 -6.31 -0.70 13.70
C TYR A 125 -7.02 -0.25 12.42
N VAL A 126 -8.07 -0.97 12.06
CA VAL A 126 -9.04 -0.55 11.05
C VAL A 126 -10.38 -1.19 11.39
N SER A 127 -11.49 -0.46 11.24
CA SER A 127 -12.81 -1.02 11.41
C SER A 127 -13.10 -2.06 10.33
N ASN A 128 -13.90 -3.07 10.66
CA ASN A 128 -14.28 -4.11 9.69
C ASN A 128 -14.98 -3.52 8.46
N GLU A 129 -15.75 -2.47 8.63
CA GLU A 129 -16.45 -1.78 7.55
C GLU A 129 -15.47 -1.14 6.58
N VAL A 130 -14.56 -0.31 7.07
CA VAL A 130 -13.51 0.33 6.26
C VAL A 130 -12.66 -0.72 5.54
N TRP A 131 -12.27 -1.79 6.25
CA TRP A 131 -11.51 -2.88 5.65
C TRP A 131 -12.24 -3.56 4.50
N ASN A 132 -13.52 -3.88 4.71
CA ASN A 132 -14.34 -4.56 3.69
C ASN A 132 -14.55 -3.68 2.45
N LEU A 133 -14.82 -2.38 2.65
CA LEU A 133 -14.98 -1.42 1.55
C LEU A 133 -13.66 -1.25 0.77
N LEU A 134 -12.55 -1.05 1.48
CA LEU A 134 -11.25 -0.89 0.86
C LEU A 134 -10.83 -2.14 0.10
N SER A 135 -10.90 -3.32 0.72
CA SER A 135 -10.54 -4.60 0.10
C SER A 135 -11.38 -4.88 -1.14
N ARG A 136 -12.69 -4.57 -1.10
CA ARG A 136 -13.59 -4.67 -2.25
C ARG A 136 -13.13 -3.79 -3.41
N ASN A 137 -12.72 -2.55 -3.12
CA ASN A 137 -12.34 -1.58 -4.14
C ASN A 137 -10.95 -1.87 -4.72
N LEU A 138 -10.05 -2.44 -3.91
CA LEU A 138 -8.72 -2.88 -4.35
C LEU A 138 -8.75 -4.18 -5.18
N THR A 139 -9.90 -4.85 -5.27
CA THR A 139 -10.03 -6.09 -6.03
C THR A 139 -10.65 -5.81 -7.38
N VAL A 140 -9.86 -6.00 -8.45
CA VAL A 140 -10.33 -5.87 -9.83
C VAL A 140 -11.40 -6.92 -10.12
N LYS A 141 -12.58 -6.48 -10.60
CA LYS A 141 -13.64 -7.37 -11.05
C LYS A 141 -13.88 -7.14 -12.55
N LYS A 142 -13.72 -8.19 -13.36
CA LYS A 142 -14.07 -8.15 -14.78
C LYS A 142 -15.49 -7.59 -14.97
N GLY A 143 -15.65 -6.64 -15.89
CA GLY A 143 -16.94 -6.04 -16.25
C GLY A 143 -17.47 -4.97 -15.30
N ARG A 144 -16.68 -4.51 -14.32
CA ARG A 144 -17.00 -3.31 -13.54
C ARG A 144 -15.96 -2.24 -13.79
N ASN A 145 -16.42 -1.01 -14.00
CA ASN A 145 -15.53 0.14 -13.93
C ASN A 145 -14.95 0.20 -12.51
N ASN A 146 -13.63 0.03 -12.39
CA ASN A 146 -12.95 0.18 -11.11
C ASN A 146 -13.09 1.64 -10.68
N LYS A 147 -13.79 1.86 -9.60
CA LYS A 147 -13.89 3.20 -9.03
C LYS A 147 -12.61 3.49 -8.25
N ASN A 148 -11.99 4.61 -8.56
CA ASN A 148 -10.92 5.13 -7.73
C ASN A 148 -11.43 5.33 -6.30
N THR A 149 -10.59 5.14 -5.31
CA THR A 149 -10.98 5.23 -3.89
C THR A 149 -10.28 6.41 -3.24
N LEU A 150 -11.02 7.22 -2.50
CA LEU A 150 -10.49 8.32 -1.69
C LEU A 150 -10.64 7.96 -0.21
N LEU A 151 -9.54 7.95 0.51
CA LEU A 151 -9.56 7.85 1.97
C LEU A 151 -9.46 9.25 2.57
N THR A 152 -10.49 9.62 3.32
CA THR A 152 -10.56 10.91 4.02
C THR A 152 -10.48 10.69 5.53
N GLY A 153 -10.08 11.70 6.27
CA GLY A 153 -10.02 11.65 7.73
C GLY A 153 -8.89 12.49 8.31
N PRO A 154 -8.75 12.54 9.64
CA PRO A 154 -7.75 13.35 10.32
C PRO A 154 -6.32 13.01 9.92
N SER A 155 -5.40 13.97 10.10
CA SER A 155 -3.97 13.69 9.94
C SER A 155 -3.52 12.68 10.99
N GLY A 156 -2.67 11.74 10.57
CA GLY A 156 -2.13 10.75 11.48
C GLY A 156 -3.03 9.54 11.79
N CYS A 157 -4.28 9.49 11.29
CA CYS A 157 -5.18 8.33 11.51
C CYS A 157 -4.77 7.06 10.74
N GLY A 158 -3.66 7.09 9.99
CA GLY A 158 -3.08 5.91 9.35
C GLY A 158 -3.55 5.61 7.93
N LYS A 159 -4.15 6.57 7.19
CA LYS A 159 -4.65 6.39 5.81
C LYS A 159 -3.63 5.74 4.87
N THR A 160 -2.46 6.34 4.75
CA THR A 160 -1.36 5.85 3.89
C THR A 160 -0.88 4.47 4.31
N SER A 161 -0.68 4.26 5.61
CA SER A 161 -0.25 2.96 6.17
C SER A 161 -1.29 1.87 5.93
N LEU A 162 -2.58 2.19 6.04
CA LEU A 162 -3.66 1.25 5.77
C LEU A 162 -3.62 0.73 4.33
N ILE A 163 -3.41 1.61 3.35
CA ILE A 163 -3.32 1.22 1.94
C ILE A 163 -2.10 0.32 1.71
N GLN A 164 -0.93 0.68 2.26
CA GLN A 164 0.28 -0.14 2.16
C GLN A 164 0.07 -1.54 2.74
N VAL A 165 -0.51 -1.62 3.94
CA VAL A 165 -0.82 -2.90 4.59
C VAL A 165 -1.84 -3.69 3.78
N ALA A 166 -2.87 -3.03 3.25
CA ALA A 166 -3.87 -3.67 2.41
C ALA A 166 -3.24 -4.26 1.14
N CYS A 167 -2.44 -3.49 0.42
CA CYS A 167 -1.75 -3.95 -0.79
C CYS A 167 -0.80 -5.12 -0.48
N LYS A 168 0.01 -5.01 0.59
CA LYS A 168 0.89 -6.08 1.03
C LYS A 168 0.12 -7.37 1.35
N LYS A 169 -1.00 -7.27 2.06
CA LYS A 169 -1.85 -8.42 2.40
C LYS A 169 -2.56 -9.03 1.21
N LEU A 170 -2.97 -8.19 0.26
CA LEU A 170 -3.63 -8.65 -0.97
C LEU A 170 -2.62 -9.08 -2.04
N GLY A 171 -1.30 -8.92 -1.81
CA GLY A 171 -0.25 -9.23 -2.78
C GLY A 171 -0.37 -8.36 -4.04
N ILE A 172 -0.80 -7.11 -3.91
CA ILE A 172 -0.98 -6.18 -5.02
C ILE A 172 0.24 -5.28 -5.09
N PRO A 173 0.87 -5.10 -6.28
CA PRO A 173 1.94 -4.12 -6.46
C PRO A 173 1.48 -2.73 -6.04
N PHE A 174 2.35 -2.00 -5.36
CA PHE A 174 2.03 -0.71 -4.76
C PHE A 174 3.07 0.34 -5.14
N SER A 175 2.60 1.50 -5.59
CA SER A 175 3.42 2.69 -5.82
C SER A 175 2.77 3.91 -5.16
N LYS A 176 3.59 4.76 -4.54
CA LYS A 176 3.14 5.97 -3.87
C LYS A 176 3.68 7.21 -4.57
N PHE A 177 2.81 8.19 -4.80
CA PHE A 177 3.14 9.52 -5.29
C PHE A 177 2.62 10.56 -4.31
N ASP A 178 3.53 11.40 -3.81
CA ASP A 178 3.20 12.53 -2.95
C ASP A 178 2.71 13.69 -3.80
N MET A 179 1.44 14.00 -3.67
CA MET A 179 0.81 15.05 -4.48
C MET A 179 1.19 16.46 -4.02
N GLY A 180 1.68 16.61 -2.79
CA GLY A 180 2.29 17.85 -2.34
C GLY A 180 3.58 18.22 -3.07
N ALA A 181 4.32 17.22 -3.55
CA ALA A 181 5.51 17.42 -4.37
C ALA A 181 5.21 17.93 -5.80
N CYS A 182 3.95 17.79 -6.26
CA CYS A 182 3.51 18.32 -7.56
C CYS A 182 3.23 19.81 -7.54
N ASN A 183 3.36 20.47 -6.39
CA ASN A 183 3.05 21.88 -6.25
C ASN A 183 4.12 22.72 -6.94
N GLY A 184 3.74 23.44 -8.01
CA GLY A 184 4.63 24.27 -8.84
C GLY A 184 5.33 23.57 -9.99
N ASP A 185 5.41 22.23 -10.02
CA ASP A 185 6.00 21.47 -11.13
C ASP A 185 5.34 20.10 -11.37
N ALA A 186 4.04 20.15 -11.61
CA ALA A 186 3.25 18.98 -11.90
C ALA A 186 3.68 18.25 -13.18
N THR A 187 4.16 19.01 -14.16
CA THR A 187 4.55 18.49 -15.48
C THR A 187 5.75 17.55 -15.35
N SER A 188 6.82 17.98 -14.70
CA SER A 188 8.02 17.14 -14.55
C SER A 188 7.73 15.92 -13.67
N THR A 189 6.93 16.10 -12.61
CA THR A 189 6.62 15.03 -11.64
C THR A 189 5.70 13.96 -12.24
N LEU A 190 4.67 14.36 -12.98
CA LEU A 190 3.65 13.44 -13.50
C LEU A 190 3.89 13.02 -14.94
N LEU A 191 4.48 13.87 -15.78
CA LEU A 191 4.68 13.57 -17.20
C LEU A 191 6.13 13.20 -17.53
N GLY A 192 7.08 14.03 -17.12
CA GLY A 192 8.51 13.86 -17.40
C GLY A 192 9.18 15.14 -17.86
N VAL A 193 10.42 15.01 -18.29
CA VAL A 193 11.29 16.14 -18.65
C VAL A 193 12.04 15.88 -19.95
N HIS A 194 12.39 16.96 -20.66
CA HIS A 194 13.32 16.87 -21.79
C HIS A 194 14.78 16.77 -21.28
N ARG A 195 15.52 15.83 -21.82
CA ARG A 195 16.97 15.67 -21.59
C ARG A 195 17.72 15.73 -22.89
N ILE A 196 18.96 16.18 -22.85
CA ILE A 196 19.87 16.13 -24.00
C ILE A 196 20.71 14.85 -23.86
N VAL A 197 20.53 13.93 -24.81
CA VAL A 197 21.31 12.70 -24.92
C VAL A 197 21.97 12.69 -26.29
N ASP A 198 23.29 12.60 -26.33
CA ASP A 198 24.09 12.63 -27.58
C ASP A 198 23.74 13.83 -28.50
N GLY A 199 23.52 15.01 -27.90
CA GLY A 199 23.20 16.25 -28.62
C GLY A 199 21.75 16.31 -29.16
N LYS A 200 20.91 15.35 -28.85
CA LYS A 200 19.48 15.32 -29.24
C LYS A 200 18.59 15.49 -28.02
N SER A 201 17.50 16.25 -28.17
CA SER A 201 16.46 16.34 -27.14
C SER A 201 15.64 15.07 -27.17
N VAL A 202 15.57 14.38 -26.02
CA VAL A 202 14.74 13.18 -25.80
C VAL A 202 13.84 13.48 -24.61
N PHE A 203 12.57 13.08 -24.69
CA PHE A 203 11.65 13.19 -23.58
C PHE A 203 11.77 11.96 -22.68
N ASP A 204 12.14 12.19 -21.41
CA ASP A 204 12.28 11.16 -20.39
C ASP A 204 11.01 11.16 -19.55
N TYR A 205 10.20 10.11 -19.72
CA TYR A 205 8.92 9.97 -19.00
C TYR A 205 9.15 9.78 -17.51
N SER A 206 8.26 10.34 -16.70
CA SER A 206 8.28 10.16 -15.24
C SER A 206 7.99 8.72 -14.81
N ASP A 207 8.33 8.37 -13.56
CA ASP A 207 7.97 7.07 -12.98
C ASP A 207 6.43 6.87 -12.96
N PHE A 208 5.66 7.93 -12.78
CA PHE A 208 4.21 7.89 -12.85
C PHE A 208 3.70 7.33 -14.17
N VAL A 209 4.26 7.79 -15.30
CA VAL A 209 3.91 7.31 -16.64
C VAL A 209 4.17 5.81 -16.81
N TYR A 210 5.28 5.31 -16.27
CA TYR A 210 5.59 3.88 -16.32
C TYR A 210 4.66 3.07 -15.42
N LYS A 211 4.33 3.57 -14.23
CA LYS A 211 3.50 2.86 -13.25
C LYS A 211 2.05 2.75 -13.65
N ILE A 212 1.45 3.77 -14.27
CA ILE A 212 0.05 3.71 -14.73
C ILE A 212 -0.16 2.68 -15.85
N GLN A 213 0.88 2.27 -16.54
CA GLN A 213 0.83 1.24 -17.59
C GLN A 213 0.96 -0.19 -17.03
N GLN A 214 1.15 -0.34 -15.74
CA GLN A 214 1.31 -1.63 -15.07
C GLN A 214 0.10 -1.95 -14.19
N PRO A 215 -0.21 -3.23 -13.93
CA PRO A 215 -1.21 -3.59 -12.93
C PRO A 215 -0.71 -3.24 -11.52
N GLY A 216 -1.61 -2.82 -10.65
CA GLY A 216 -1.27 -2.50 -9.26
C GLY A 216 -2.07 -1.34 -8.70
N VAL A 217 -1.73 -0.93 -7.49
CA VAL A 217 -2.32 0.22 -6.81
C VAL A 217 -1.36 1.41 -6.87
N ILE A 218 -1.88 2.53 -7.36
CA ILE A 218 -1.21 3.82 -7.31
C ILE A 218 -1.88 4.66 -6.21
N LEU A 219 -1.11 5.00 -5.20
CA LEU A 219 -1.53 5.91 -4.15
C LEU A 219 -1.13 7.34 -4.51
N LEU A 220 -2.13 8.21 -4.64
CA LEU A 220 -2.00 9.65 -4.73
C LEU A 220 -2.13 10.23 -3.32
N ASP A 221 -0.99 10.35 -2.62
CA ASP A 221 -1.00 10.74 -1.20
C ASP A 221 -1.17 12.26 -1.06
N GLU A 222 -2.04 12.68 -0.14
CA GLU A 222 -2.41 14.09 0.10
C GLU A 222 -2.87 14.84 -1.17
N ILE A 223 -3.80 14.23 -1.93
CA ILE A 223 -4.23 14.75 -3.24
C ILE A 223 -4.74 16.20 -3.19
N ASN A 224 -5.31 16.61 -2.08
CA ASN A 224 -5.78 17.99 -1.88
C ASN A 224 -4.68 19.03 -1.62
N ARG A 225 -3.40 18.62 -1.62
CA ARG A 225 -2.25 19.53 -1.65
C ARG A 225 -1.74 19.82 -3.05
N ALA A 226 -2.16 19.05 -4.04
CA ALA A 226 -1.80 19.28 -5.42
C ALA A 226 -2.37 20.60 -5.93
N ASP A 227 -1.64 21.25 -6.83
CA ASP A 227 -2.14 22.43 -7.53
C ASP A 227 -3.13 22.06 -8.66
N TYR A 228 -3.80 23.06 -9.22
CA TYR A 228 -4.76 22.85 -10.32
C TYR A 228 -4.11 22.24 -11.57
N SER A 229 -2.83 22.49 -11.80
CA SER A 229 -2.10 21.92 -12.92
C SER A 229 -1.98 20.39 -12.81
N ALA A 230 -1.58 19.91 -11.62
CA ALA A 230 -1.53 18.48 -11.33
C ALA A 230 -2.92 17.83 -11.42
N MET A 231 -3.94 18.51 -10.90
CA MET A 231 -5.33 18.00 -10.96
C MET A 231 -5.81 17.85 -12.40
N ASN A 232 -5.56 18.84 -13.27
CA ASN A 232 -5.94 18.79 -14.67
C ASN A 232 -5.25 17.67 -15.44
N ILE A 233 -4.00 17.34 -15.09
CA ILE A 233 -3.27 16.20 -15.65
C ILE A 233 -3.92 14.88 -15.20
N LEU A 234 -4.39 14.79 -13.96
CA LEU A 234 -4.98 13.57 -13.40
C LEU A 234 -6.43 13.32 -13.83
N LEU A 235 -7.22 14.36 -14.14
CA LEU A 235 -8.64 14.20 -14.47
C LEU A 235 -8.89 13.14 -15.56
N PRO A 236 -8.22 13.15 -16.74
CA PRO A 236 -8.45 12.14 -17.78
C PRO A 236 -7.87 10.75 -17.41
N VAL A 237 -6.95 10.68 -16.47
CA VAL A 237 -6.41 9.43 -15.94
C VAL A 237 -7.42 8.73 -15.02
N LEU A 238 -8.16 9.53 -14.26
CA LEU A 238 -9.09 9.07 -13.21
C LEU A 238 -10.52 8.88 -13.73
N ASP A 239 -10.85 9.38 -14.91
CA ASP A 239 -12.18 9.20 -15.52
C ASP A 239 -12.24 7.94 -16.41
N ASP A 240 -13.34 7.76 -17.10
CA ASP A 240 -13.60 6.60 -17.97
C ASP A 240 -12.65 6.53 -19.19
N SER A 241 -12.01 7.66 -19.56
CA SER A 241 -11.04 7.68 -20.67
C SER A 241 -9.75 6.95 -20.32
N ARG A 242 -9.40 6.85 -19.03
CA ARG A 242 -8.23 6.13 -18.54
C ARG A 242 -6.98 6.40 -19.38
N THR A 243 -6.71 7.69 -19.65
CA THR A 243 -5.65 8.09 -20.56
C THR A 243 -4.90 9.30 -20.02
N LEU A 244 -3.58 9.21 -19.93
CA LEU A 244 -2.71 10.33 -19.62
C LEU A 244 -2.31 11.05 -20.91
N LYS A 245 -2.49 12.38 -20.95
CA LYS A 245 -2.02 13.24 -22.04
C LYS A 245 -0.66 13.81 -21.70
N VAL A 246 0.30 13.61 -22.62
CA VAL A 246 1.69 14.08 -22.48
C VAL A 246 1.99 15.02 -23.65
N ASP A 247 1.31 16.18 -23.66
CA ASP A 247 1.40 17.14 -24.78
C ASP A 247 2.78 17.81 -24.89
N VAL A 248 3.58 17.75 -23.81
CA VAL A 248 4.94 18.24 -23.78
C VAL A 248 5.96 17.30 -24.47
N ALA A 249 5.58 16.05 -24.76
CA ALA A 249 6.45 15.11 -25.45
C ALA A 249 6.72 15.52 -26.90
N GLY A 250 7.89 15.18 -27.42
CA GLY A 250 8.31 15.49 -28.80
C GLY A 250 7.49 14.80 -29.87
N SER A 251 7.70 15.20 -31.12
CA SER A 251 6.92 14.69 -32.28
C SER A 251 7.11 13.20 -32.58
N GLY A 252 8.19 12.58 -32.10
CA GLY A 252 8.46 11.14 -32.24
C GLY A 252 8.02 10.28 -31.06
N GLU A 253 7.43 10.88 -30.04
CA GLU A 253 7.14 10.24 -28.75
C GLU A 253 5.63 10.05 -28.51
N LYS A 254 5.28 9.13 -27.62
CA LYS A 254 3.86 8.86 -27.30
C LYS A 254 3.28 10.01 -26.50
N ARG A 255 2.28 10.69 -27.07
CA ARG A 255 1.55 11.79 -26.41
C ARG A 255 0.29 11.34 -25.68
N SER A 256 -0.14 10.12 -25.86
CA SER A 256 -1.33 9.55 -25.26
C SER A 256 -0.99 8.20 -24.68
N ILE A 257 -0.99 8.09 -23.37
CA ILE A 257 -0.58 6.90 -22.60
C ILE A 257 -1.84 6.28 -21.99
N PRO A 258 -2.26 5.09 -22.41
CA PRO A 258 -3.39 4.41 -21.79
C PRO A 258 -3.00 3.89 -20.41
N VAL A 259 -3.92 4.04 -19.46
CA VAL A 259 -3.80 3.44 -18.14
C VAL A 259 -4.13 1.96 -18.22
N ASN A 260 -3.32 1.12 -17.57
CA ASN A 260 -3.58 -0.31 -17.52
C ASN A 260 -4.98 -0.58 -16.89
N PRO A 261 -5.80 -1.48 -17.46
CA PRO A 261 -7.11 -1.81 -16.90
C PRO A 261 -7.07 -2.29 -15.44
N ASP A 262 -5.98 -2.95 -15.05
CA ASP A 262 -5.77 -3.49 -13.70
C ASP A 262 -4.98 -2.51 -12.79
N CYS A 263 -4.75 -1.28 -13.24
CA CYS A 263 -4.23 -0.20 -12.42
C CYS A 263 -5.37 0.44 -11.63
N ILE A 264 -5.25 0.50 -10.32
CA ILE A 264 -6.25 1.04 -9.40
C ILE A 264 -5.68 2.29 -8.73
N PHE A 265 -6.44 3.38 -8.76
CA PHE A 265 -6.04 4.60 -8.05
C PHE A 265 -6.70 4.66 -6.67
N VAL A 266 -5.87 4.94 -5.68
CA VAL A 266 -6.31 5.29 -4.33
C VAL A 266 -5.72 6.64 -3.99
N ALA A 267 -6.52 7.53 -3.44
CA ALA A 267 -6.05 8.83 -2.98
C ALA A 267 -6.26 8.98 -1.48
N THR A 268 -5.47 9.82 -0.84
CA THR A 268 -5.72 10.29 0.54
C THR A 268 -5.94 11.79 0.55
N ALA A 269 -6.82 12.24 1.45
CA ALA A 269 -6.99 13.64 1.74
C ALA A 269 -7.17 13.86 3.24
N ASN A 270 -6.57 14.93 3.76
CA ASN A 270 -6.86 15.42 5.09
C ASN A 270 -8.03 16.41 5.00
N ILE A 271 -9.12 16.14 5.72
CA ILE A 271 -10.30 17.01 5.76
C ILE A 271 -10.37 17.65 7.13
N GLY A 272 -10.51 18.96 7.16
CA GLY A 272 -10.63 19.77 8.37
C GLY A 272 -10.15 21.19 8.11
N SER A 273 -10.81 22.17 8.70
CA SER A 273 -10.44 23.59 8.59
C SER A 273 -9.09 23.92 9.23
N GLU A 274 -8.54 23.01 10.02
CA GLU A 274 -7.24 23.11 10.69
C GLU A 274 -6.03 22.86 9.78
N TYR A 275 -6.24 22.30 8.57
CA TYR A 275 -5.14 21.98 7.67
C TYR A 275 -4.81 23.15 6.75
N THR A 276 -3.73 23.87 7.05
CA THR A 276 -3.17 24.91 6.17
C THR A 276 -2.49 24.29 4.95
N GLY A 277 -2.66 24.91 3.77
CA GLY A 277 -2.07 24.42 2.52
C GLY A 277 -2.81 23.24 1.88
N THR A 278 -4.04 22.95 2.30
CA THR A 278 -4.96 22.05 1.60
C THR A 278 -5.98 22.87 0.83
N ASN A 279 -6.20 22.51 -0.43
CA ASN A 279 -7.27 23.09 -1.23
C ASN A 279 -8.59 22.36 -0.96
N GLU A 280 -9.70 23.06 -1.04
CA GLU A 280 -10.99 22.38 -1.18
C GLU A 280 -10.93 21.52 -2.44
N MET A 281 -11.32 20.27 -2.28
CA MET A 281 -11.29 19.34 -3.42
C MET A 281 -12.39 19.71 -4.39
N ASP A 282 -12.03 20.01 -5.64
CA ASP A 282 -12.96 20.28 -6.72
C ASP A 282 -14.00 19.15 -6.82
N SER A 283 -15.25 19.53 -7.03
CA SER A 283 -16.36 18.59 -7.23
C SER A 283 -16.12 17.65 -8.42
N ALA A 284 -15.49 18.13 -9.49
CA ALA A 284 -15.12 17.32 -10.63
C ALA A 284 -14.15 16.20 -10.25
N LEU A 285 -13.16 16.48 -9.40
CA LEU A 285 -12.22 15.49 -8.90
C LEU A 285 -12.90 14.53 -7.90
N SER A 286 -13.68 15.07 -6.95
CA SER A 286 -14.39 14.28 -5.93
C SER A 286 -15.32 13.25 -6.53
N ASN A 287 -16.04 13.60 -7.61
CA ASN A 287 -16.98 12.70 -8.30
C ASN A 287 -16.30 11.48 -8.96
N ARG A 288 -14.98 11.50 -9.12
CA ARG A 288 -14.20 10.40 -9.68
C ARG A 288 -13.77 9.36 -8.65
N PHE A 289 -14.08 9.60 -7.38
CA PHE A 289 -13.70 8.73 -6.28
C PHE A 289 -14.91 8.14 -5.54
N PHE A 290 -14.73 6.93 -5.06
CA PHE A 290 -15.54 6.36 -4.00
C PHE A 290 -14.89 6.75 -2.66
N THR A 291 -15.54 7.60 -1.89
CA THR A 291 -14.98 8.10 -0.64
C THR A 291 -15.24 7.14 0.52
N ILE A 292 -14.20 6.85 1.28
CA ILE A 292 -14.23 6.11 2.55
C ILE A 292 -13.67 7.04 3.62
N GLU A 293 -14.49 7.36 4.61
CA GLU A 293 -14.07 8.15 5.75
C GLU A 293 -13.43 7.26 6.82
N ILE A 294 -12.31 7.72 7.36
CA ILE A 294 -11.57 7.05 8.42
C ILE A 294 -11.59 7.95 9.65
N ASP A 295 -12.21 7.48 10.69
CA ASP A 295 -12.25 8.13 11.99
C ASP A 295 -10.94 7.97 12.78
N ASP A 296 -10.82 8.73 13.84
CA ASP A 296 -9.78 8.53 14.84
C ASP A 296 -9.89 7.12 15.44
N MET A 297 -8.74 6.53 15.75
CA MET A 297 -8.69 5.22 16.40
C MET A 297 -9.30 5.30 17.80
N PRO A 298 -10.15 4.33 18.22
CA PRO A 298 -10.62 4.25 19.60
C PRO A 298 -9.44 4.09 20.58
N ASP A 299 -9.52 4.75 21.75
CA ASP A 299 -8.44 4.78 22.75
C ASP A 299 -7.97 3.38 23.19
N SER A 300 -8.91 2.44 23.33
CA SER A 300 -8.57 1.05 23.68
C SER A 300 -7.77 0.35 22.59
N ALA A 301 -8.07 0.64 21.33
CA ALA A 301 -7.32 0.12 20.18
C ALA A 301 -5.96 0.81 20.05
N GLU A 302 -5.89 2.12 20.30
CA GLU A 302 -4.63 2.88 20.29
C GLU A 302 -3.65 2.35 21.33
N ALA A 303 -4.08 2.13 22.57
CA ALA A 303 -3.24 1.56 23.62
C ALA A 303 -2.68 0.19 23.23
N LYS A 304 -3.49 -0.65 22.60
CA LYS A 304 -3.06 -1.97 22.15
C LYS A 304 -2.05 -1.87 20.99
N VAL A 305 -2.29 -0.97 20.03
CA VAL A 305 -1.37 -0.71 18.93
C VAL A 305 -0.01 -0.22 19.44
N LEU A 306 0.02 0.74 20.39
CA LEU A 306 1.24 1.24 20.98
C LEU A 306 2.01 0.14 21.71
N SER A 307 1.33 -0.64 22.54
CA SER A 307 1.95 -1.76 23.27
C SER A 307 2.61 -2.76 22.32
N THR A 308 1.90 -3.18 21.28
CA THR A 308 2.38 -4.21 20.36
C THR A 308 3.44 -3.69 19.39
N LYS A 309 3.30 -2.45 18.91
CA LYS A 309 4.20 -1.85 17.93
C LYS A 309 5.54 -1.43 18.56
N CYS A 310 5.49 -0.78 19.73
CA CYS A 310 6.67 -0.19 20.37
C CYS A 310 7.24 -1.09 21.48
N GLY A 311 6.59 -2.23 21.80
CA GLY A 311 7.09 -3.18 22.79
C GLY A 311 6.98 -2.70 24.26
N ILE A 312 6.14 -1.69 24.53
CA ILE A 312 5.86 -1.19 25.88
C ILE A 312 4.72 -1.97 26.55
N THR A 313 4.63 -1.91 27.88
CA THR A 313 3.53 -2.56 28.61
C THR A 313 2.19 -1.89 28.30
N GLU A 314 1.12 -2.67 28.29
CA GLU A 314 -0.24 -2.15 28.04
C GLU A 314 -0.65 -1.09 29.07
N GLU A 315 -0.16 -1.19 30.31
CA GLU A 315 -0.39 -0.20 31.35
C GLU A 315 0.21 1.17 31.00
N ILE A 316 1.45 1.17 30.52
CA ILE A 316 2.12 2.40 30.07
C ILE A 316 1.40 2.96 28.84
N ALA A 317 1.04 2.11 27.87
CA ALA A 317 0.31 2.53 26.69
C ALA A 317 -1.02 3.20 27.05
N LYS A 318 -1.79 2.64 27.98
CA LYS A 318 -3.03 3.26 28.50
C LYS A 318 -2.80 4.63 29.13
N LYS A 319 -1.69 4.82 29.85
CA LYS A 319 -1.35 6.13 30.44
C LYS A 319 -1.05 7.16 29.35
N ILE A 320 -0.28 6.79 28.31
CA ILE A 320 -0.01 7.67 27.17
C ILE A 320 -1.30 8.11 26.49
N VAL A 321 -2.17 7.14 26.16
CA VAL A 321 -3.45 7.40 25.48
C VAL A 321 -4.35 8.29 26.32
N LYS A 322 -4.41 8.11 27.63
CA LYS A 322 -5.21 8.92 28.52
C LYS A 322 -4.76 10.38 28.59
N VAL A 323 -3.45 10.63 28.57
CA VAL A 323 -2.89 12.00 28.45
C VAL A 323 -3.27 12.59 27.08
N ALA A 324 -3.12 11.81 25.99
CA ALA A 324 -3.45 12.25 24.66
C ALA A 324 -4.96 12.56 24.50
N GLU A 325 -5.85 11.74 25.09
CA GLU A 325 -7.29 11.98 25.15
C GLU A 325 -7.61 13.33 25.80
N SER A 326 -7.00 13.61 26.97
CA SER A 326 -7.16 14.89 27.66
C SER A 326 -6.70 16.09 26.82
N LEU A 327 -5.61 15.92 26.05
CA LEU A 327 -5.13 16.96 25.13
C LEU A 327 -6.05 17.11 23.92
N ARG A 328 -6.55 16.02 23.35
CA ARG A 328 -7.56 16.04 22.27
C ARG A 328 -8.85 16.74 22.71
N ASP A 329 -9.27 16.55 23.94
CA ASP A 329 -10.41 17.25 24.53
C ASP A 329 -10.15 18.74 24.73
N ASN A 330 -8.96 19.13 25.15
CA ASN A 330 -8.56 20.52 25.22
C ASN A 330 -8.53 21.18 23.84
N TYR A 331 -8.10 20.44 22.81
CA TYR A 331 -8.18 20.89 21.42
C TYR A 331 -9.63 21.10 20.98
N LYS A 332 -10.53 20.14 21.19
CA LYS A 332 -11.97 20.27 20.87
C LYS A 332 -12.62 21.46 21.56
N LYS A 333 -12.16 21.81 22.77
CA LYS A 333 -12.63 22.99 23.54
C LYS A 333 -11.95 24.29 23.13
N GLY A 334 -11.07 24.29 22.12
CA GLY A 334 -10.35 25.46 21.63
C GLY A 334 -9.31 26.02 22.60
N LYS A 335 -8.89 25.25 23.61
CA LYS A 335 -7.89 25.68 24.61
C LYS A 335 -6.45 25.53 24.10
N ILE A 336 -6.23 24.67 23.13
CA ILE A 336 -4.94 24.45 22.45
C ILE A 336 -5.19 24.38 20.93
N SER A 337 -4.20 24.81 20.15
CA SER A 337 -4.32 24.94 18.69
C SER A 337 -3.88 23.69 17.91
N TYR A 338 -3.27 22.71 18.56
CA TYR A 338 -2.74 21.51 17.93
C TYR A 338 -3.43 20.24 18.44
N LYS A 339 -3.92 19.40 17.51
CA LYS A 339 -4.53 18.12 17.83
C LYS A 339 -3.45 17.02 17.89
N VAL A 340 -3.26 16.43 19.04
CA VAL A 340 -2.35 15.29 19.23
C VAL A 340 -2.89 14.07 18.45
N SER A 341 -2.10 13.53 17.55
CA SER A 341 -2.42 12.35 16.75
C SER A 341 -1.72 11.08 17.27
N ILE A 342 -1.98 9.94 16.63
CA ILE A 342 -1.29 8.69 16.96
C ILE A 342 0.22 8.73 16.61
N ARG A 343 0.69 9.69 15.80
CA ARG A 343 2.13 9.85 15.54
C ARG A 343 2.85 10.25 16.80
N GLU A 344 2.33 11.26 17.50
CA GLU A 344 2.94 11.75 18.74
C GLU A 344 2.85 10.71 19.86
N THR A 345 1.74 9.99 19.99
CA THR A 345 1.66 8.92 20.99
C THR A 345 2.61 7.76 20.68
N THR A 346 2.85 7.47 19.38
CA THR A 346 3.87 6.49 18.96
C THR A 346 5.28 7.00 19.29
N GLU A 347 5.60 8.27 19.00
CA GLU A 347 6.91 8.88 19.35
C GLU A 347 7.17 8.81 20.86
N VAL A 348 6.16 9.06 21.70
CA VAL A 348 6.28 8.89 23.17
C VAL A 348 6.57 7.43 23.51
N ALA A 349 5.84 6.50 22.91
CA ALA A 349 6.01 5.07 23.17
C ALA A 349 7.40 4.56 22.75
N ASP A 350 7.91 5.05 21.61
CA ASP A 350 9.27 4.73 21.13
C ASP A 350 10.34 5.23 22.10
N LEU A 351 10.24 6.48 22.60
CA LEU A 351 11.15 7.01 23.61
C LEU A 351 11.16 6.17 24.90
N ILE A 352 9.98 5.71 25.32
CA ILE A 352 9.88 4.84 26.51
C ILE A 352 10.52 3.48 26.25
N SER A 353 10.36 2.94 25.06
CA SER A 353 11.04 1.70 24.63
C SER A 353 12.56 1.86 24.64
N ASP A 354 13.05 3.06 24.32
CA ASP A 354 14.47 3.43 24.38
C ASP A 354 14.99 3.71 25.81
N GLY A 355 14.12 3.62 26.83
CA GLY A 355 14.48 3.73 28.25
C GLY A 355 14.21 5.09 28.89
N TYR A 356 13.53 6.01 28.22
CA TYR A 356 13.09 7.26 28.86
C TYR A 356 11.93 7.01 29.84
N ASP A 357 11.87 7.77 30.90
CA ASP A 357 10.71 7.75 31.79
C ASP A 357 9.48 8.39 31.13
N LEU A 358 8.29 7.97 31.57
CA LEU A 358 7.02 8.39 30.96
C LEU A 358 6.85 9.91 30.92
N LYS A 359 7.12 10.61 32.01
CA LYS A 359 6.91 12.07 32.05
C LYS A 359 7.92 12.83 31.19
N SER A 360 9.16 12.42 31.16
CA SER A 360 10.16 12.99 30.25
C SER A 360 9.81 12.77 28.79
N ALA A 361 9.39 11.56 28.40
CA ALA A 361 8.94 11.27 27.03
C ALA A 361 7.73 12.11 26.64
N LEU A 362 6.70 12.19 27.49
CA LEU A 362 5.51 13.03 27.25
C LEU A 362 5.86 14.51 27.09
N ARG A 363 6.76 15.03 27.95
CA ARG A 363 7.21 16.42 27.85
C ARG A 363 7.99 16.67 26.56
N CYS A 364 8.94 15.82 26.21
CA CYS A 364 9.75 15.95 25.00
C CYS A 364 8.88 16.03 23.74
N VAL A 365 7.91 15.13 23.61
CA VAL A 365 7.10 15.05 22.39
C VAL A 365 5.99 16.10 22.38
N PHE A 366 5.16 16.15 23.43
CA PHE A 366 3.97 16.99 23.39
C PHE A 366 4.29 18.47 23.55
N LEU A 367 5.15 18.86 24.50
CA LEU A 367 5.44 20.29 24.71
C LEU A 367 6.08 20.97 23.49
N SER A 368 6.80 20.22 22.67
CA SER A 368 7.44 20.75 21.46
C SER A 368 6.46 21.27 20.41
N LYS A 369 5.22 20.78 20.43
CA LYS A 369 4.18 21.11 19.44
C LYS A 369 3.42 22.40 19.78
N PHE A 370 3.58 22.98 20.96
CA PHE A 370 2.77 24.08 21.44
C PHE A 370 3.59 25.34 21.67
N LYS A 371 2.94 26.50 21.54
CA LYS A 371 3.55 27.80 21.77
C LYS A 371 3.45 28.19 23.25
N GLY A 372 4.37 29.03 23.72
CA GLY A 372 4.38 29.55 25.09
C GLY A 372 5.48 28.93 25.96
N THR A 373 5.32 29.10 27.28
CA THR A 373 6.22 28.55 28.30
C THR A 373 5.47 27.53 29.17
N PRO A 374 6.15 26.73 30.01
CA PRO A 374 5.48 25.85 30.96
C PRO A 374 4.54 26.56 31.94
N THR A 375 4.66 27.87 32.11
CA THR A 375 3.83 28.69 33.00
C THR A 375 2.77 29.53 32.28
N GLU A 376 2.90 29.71 30.97
CA GLU A 376 2.00 30.57 30.19
C GLU A 376 1.64 30.00 28.82
N GLY A 377 0.43 30.32 28.36
CA GLY A 377 -0.09 29.92 27.04
C GLY A 377 -0.48 28.47 26.97
N GLU A 378 -0.56 27.95 25.74
CA GLU A 378 -0.98 26.56 25.48
C GLU A 378 -0.05 25.54 26.14
N LYS A 379 1.24 25.83 26.16
CA LYS A 379 2.26 24.96 26.73
C LYS A 379 2.05 24.70 28.23
N SER A 380 1.52 25.70 28.94
CA SER A 380 1.17 25.56 30.37
C SER A 380 0.01 24.57 30.58
N ILE A 381 -1.00 24.61 29.70
CA ILE A 381 -2.13 23.67 29.76
C ILE A 381 -1.64 22.23 29.53
N VAL A 382 -0.79 22.04 28.52
CA VAL A 382 -0.20 20.74 28.20
C VAL A 382 0.68 20.25 29.35
N TYR A 383 1.54 21.11 29.90
CA TYR A 383 2.39 20.77 31.02
C TYR A 383 1.59 20.34 32.27
N GLN A 384 0.56 21.10 32.63
CA GLN A 384 -0.34 20.73 33.74
C GLN A 384 -1.08 19.43 33.50
N THR A 385 -1.50 19.20 32.24
CA THR A 385 -2.13 17.92 31.85
C THR A 385 -1.18 16.76 32.07
N ILE A 386 0.09 16.87 31.65
CA ILE A 386 1.10 15.81 31.82
C ILE A 386 1.39 15.58 33.32
N GLU A 387 1.49 16.65 34.14
CA GLU A 387 1.77 16.53 35.58
C GLU A 387 0.63 15.88 36.37
N SER A 388 -0.60 15.96 35.88
CA SER A 388 -1.77 15.36 36.52
C SER A 388 -1.84 13.83 36.39
N TYR A 389 -1.01 13.25 35.57
CA TYR A 389 -0.87 11.81 35.34
C TYR A 389 0.50 11.31 35.79
#